data_fb136a1914f7e9085504e1916e742dab
#
_entry.id   fb136a1914f7e9085504e1916e742dab
#
_cell.length_a   1.000
_cell.length_b   1.000
_cell.length_c   1.000
_cell.angle_alpha   90.00
_cell.angle_beta   90.00
_cell.angle_gamma   90.00
#
_symmetry.space_group_name_H-M   'P 1'
#
loop_
_entity.id
_entity.type
_entity.pdbx_description
1 polymer ?
#
loop_
_entity_poly.entity_id
_entity_poly.type
_entity_poly.pdbx_seq_one_letter_code
_entity_poly.pdbx_strand_id
1 'polypeptide(L)'
;MNYDFDSFYVDADILENGDMHVRELIVLDGTFHGYIRDLVYENSRLAYNEPVNLTSDAIYNATNIKDITIKAKKITLNDVSFDLIDDEDYTILTRNYYKEEAQNGEYVESSIQSGKSLQMFYESENETVAFLIEYTLQDVVVLHNDIAEVYWTFVGNGFEETIADVQIRVTLPKEDTPEHFRIWAHGDITGNIDFLDNQTLLASIKKVSPGTEIDIRTTFNKDFVSDISLSKQSGIDAFDKIITVEEERARVANEQREQARFIRQIIEIICYIYIGLLIIWWIYVYTRFDKEYKSDFKEEYYRDFIEDYNVEVVDFLMNNTITPNRLLD
;
A
#
# COMPACT_ATOMS: atom_id res chain seq x y z
N MET A 1 -3.10 -2.10 -20.90
CA MET A 1 -1.97 -2.18 -20.00
C MET A 1 -2.36 -3.15 -18.89
N ASN A 2 -1.51 -4.08 -18.55
CA ASN A 2 -1.73 -5.06 -17.47
C ASN A 2 -0.43 -5.17 -16.68
N TYR A 3 -0.37 -4.43 -15.58
CA TYR A 3 0.78 -4.41 -14.68
C TYR A 3 0.30 -4.31 -13.23
N ASP A 4 1.13 -4.80 -12.34
CA ASP A 4 0.98 -4.64 -10.91
C ASP A 4 1.94 -3.53 -10.42
N PHE A 5 1.48 -2.68 -9.50
CA PHE A 5 2.31 -1.70 -8.83
C PHE A 5 2.94 -2.35 -7.60
N ASP A 6 4.15 -2.88 -7.75
CA ASP A 6 4.82 -3.65 -6.69
C ASP A 6 5.31 -2.75 -5.56
N SER A 7 6.13 -1.75 -5.87
CA SER A 7 6.75 -0.92 -4.82
C SER A 7 6.81 0.55 -5.18
N PHE A 8 6.62 1.39 -4.15
CA PHE A 8 6.84 2.82 -4.20
C PHE A 8 7.71 3.23 -3.00
N TYR A 9 8.98 3.47 -3.27
CA TYR A 9 9.93 3.89 -2.24
C TYR A 9 10.32 5.34 -2.47
N VAL A 10 10.33 6.11 -1.39
CA VAL A 10 10.71 7.53 -1.42
C VAL A 10 11.87 7.76 -0.47
N ASP A 11 12.89 8.42 -0.97
CA ASP A 11 14.00 8.92 -0.18
C ASP A 11 14.03 10.45 -0.30
N ALA A 12 13.85 11.13 0.81
CA ALA A 12 13.70 12.57 0.86
C ALA A 12 14.70 13.19 1.84
N ASP A 13 15.61 13.99 1.32
CA ASP A 13 16.59 14.72 2.11
C ASP A 13 16.15 16.18 2.29
N ILE A 14 15.93 16.59 3.53
CA ILE A 14 15.64 17.99 3.87
C ILE A 14 16.97 18.76 3.85
N LEU A 15 16.99 19.86 3.11
CA LEU A 15 18.19 20.66 2.91
C LEU A 15 18.23 21.87 3.88
N GLU A 16 19.44 22.38 4.18
CA GLU A 16 19.62 23.53 5.09
C GLU A 16 18.92 24.81 4.59
N ASN A 17 18.67 24.95 3.28
CA ASN A 17 17.96 26.08 2.69
C ASN A 17 16.41 25.92 2.68
N GLY A 18 15.89 24.86 3.29
CA GLY A 18 14.44 24.58 3.37
C GLY A 18 13.84 23.90 2.13
N ASP A 19 14.65 23.58 1.14
CA ASP A 19 14.24 22.70 0.03
C ASP A 19 14.24 21.24 0.51
N MET A 20 13.64 20.35 -0.31
CA MET A 20 13.69 18.91 -0.09
C MET A 20 14.10 18.22 -1.40
N HIS A 21 15.20 17.48 -1.38
CA HIS A 21 15.60 16.63 -2.48
C HIS A 21 14.90 15.29 -2.36
N VAL A 22 14.19 14.86 -3.41
CA VAL A 22 13.36 13.67 -3.40
C VAL A 22 13.79 12.72 -4.49
N ARG A 23 13.90 11.45 -4.14
CA ARG A 23 14.13 10.32 -5.04
C ARG A 23 12.99 9.32 -4.89
N GLU A 24 12.19 9.16 -5.93
CA GLU A 24 11.06 8.21 -5.97
C GLU A 24 11.46 6.99 -6.80
N LEU A 25 11.43 5.82 -6.19
CA LEU A 25 11.58 4.53 -6.86
C LEU A 25 10.19 3.92 -7.06
N ILE A 26 9.80 3.76 -8.32
CA ILE A 26 8.54 3.15 -8.73
C ILE A 26 8.84 1.83 -9.40
N VAL A 27 8.30 0.73 -8.88
CA VAL A 27 8.49 -0.61 -9.45
C VAL A 27 7.16 -1.13 -9.99
N LEU A 28 7.13 -1.39 -11.28
CA LEU A 28 5.99 -1.94 -12.00
C LEU A 28 6.36 -3.31 -12.59
N ASP A 29 5.47 -4.30 -12.42
CA ASP A 29 5.64 -5.64 -12.97
C ASP A 29 4.54 -5.97 -13.97
N GLY A 30 4.91 -6.27 -15.23
CA GLY A 30 3.94 -6.63 -16.26
C GLY A 30 4.19 -6.05 -17.64
N THR A 31 3.10 -5.82 -18.38
CA THR A 31 3.13 -5.34 -19.77
C THR A 31 2.54 -3.94 -19.89
N PHE A 32 3.36 -2.97 -20.28
CA PHE A 32 2.97 -1.57 -20.45
C PHE A 32 3.87 -0.84 -21.46
N HIS A 33 3.42 0.33 -21.92
CA HIS A 33 4.17 1.18 -22.88
C HIS A 33 4.75 2.43 -22.23
N GLY A 34 4.59 2.60 -20.94
CA GLY A 34 5.08 3.74 -20.17
C GLY A 34 4.27 3.98 -18.92
N TYR A 35 4.67 4.99 -18.17
CA TYR A 35 4.02 5.38 -16.93
C TYR A 35 3.89 6.90 -16.83
N ILE A 36 2.84 7.38 -16.17
CA ILE A 36 2.63 8.81 -15.92
C ILE A 36 2.74 9.05 -14.42
N ARG A 37 3.61 10.00 -14.03
CA ARG A 37 3.74 10.46 -12.65
C ARG A 37 3.45 11.96 -12.59
N ASP A 38 2.43 12.32 -11.84
CA ASP A 38 2.12 13.72 -11.56
C ASP A 38 2.79 14.12 -10.24
N LEU A 39 3.67 15.10 -10.31
CA LEU A 39 4.33 15.72 -9.18
C LEU A 39 3.61 17.01 -8.83
N VAL A 40 2.98 17.07 -7.66
CA VAL A 40 2.22 18.22 -7.18
C VAL A 40 3.02 18.94 -6.12
N TYR A 41 3.17 20.25 -6.22
CA TYR A 41 3.86 21.09 -5.24
C TYR A 41 2.88 21.89 -4.35
N GLU A 42 1.61 22.01 -4.72
CA GLU A 42 0.60 22.49 -3.79
C GLU A 42 0.10 21.31 -2.95
N ASN A 43 0.39 21.39 -1.67
CA ASN A 43 -0.18 20.48 -0.68
C ASN A 43 -1.59 20.96 -0.35
N SER A 44 -2.52 20.86 -1.30
CA SER A 44 -3.86 21.44 -1.24
C SER A 44 -4.75 20.81 -0.16
N ARG A 45 -4.23 19.84 0.53
CA ARG A 45 -4.98 19.16 1.55
C ARG A 45 -4.49 19.47 2.89
N LEU A 46 -4.77 20.60 3.14
CA LEU A 46 -4.88 20.98 4.50
C LEU A 46 -6.24 20.50 5.02
N ALA A 47 -6.44 19.24 4.81
CA ALA A 47 -7.19 18.41 5.71
C ALA A 47 -6.71 18.59 7.17
N TYR A 48 -5.69 19.33 7.30
CA TYR A 48 -5.20 19.93 8.49
C TYR A 48 -6.12 21.08 8.89
N ASN A 49 -7.37 20.77 9.09
CA ASN A 49 -8.19 21.56 9.99
C ASN A 49 -7.44 21.61 11.33
N GLU A 50 -6.18 22.06 11.22
CA GLU A 50 -5.37 22.37 12.36
C GLU A 50 -6.21 23.34 13.18
N PRO A 51 -6.60 23.00 14.42
CA PRO A 51 -7.34 23.92 15.28
C PRO A 51 -6.48 25.13 15.65
N VAL A 52 -5.26 25.16 15.17
CA VAL A 52 -4.35 26.26 15.25
C VAL A 52 -4.51 27.05 13.97
N ASN A 53 -4.94 28.29 14.08
CA ASN A 53 -4.86 29.29 13.01
C ASN A 53 -3.37 29.55 12.67
N LEU A 54 -2.73 28.57 12.05
CA LEU A 54 -1.53 28.77 11.29
C LEU A 54 -1.95 29.59 10.09
N THR A 55 -1.27 30.63 9.82
CA THR A 55 -1.64 31.81 9.08
C THR A 55 -2.26 31.61 7.70
N SER A 56 -2.01 30.55 7.01
CA SER A 56 -2.60 30.15 5.72
C SER A 56 -2.14 28.73 5.42
N ASP A 57 -3.06 27.97 4.92
CA ASP A 57 -2.80 26.61 4.44
C ASP A 57 -1.66 26.57 3.40
N ALA A 58 -1.53 27.60 2.58
CA ALA A 58 -0.48 27.74 1.58
C ALA A 58 0.96 27.72 2.17
N ILE A 59 1.14 27.85 3.48
CA ILE A 59 2.47 27.78 4.08
C ILE A 59 3.13 26.41 3.92
N TYR A 60 2.33 25.34 3.80
CA TYR A 60 2.82 23.98 3.62
C TYR A 60 3.06 23.59 2.15
N ASN A 61 2.67 24.44 1.20
CA ASN A 61 2.92 24.18 -0.22
C ASN A 61 4.40 24.38 -0.53
N ALA A 62 4.99 23.56 -1.38
CA ALA A 62 6.25 23.92 -2.03
C ALA A 62 6.01 25.05 -3.04
N THR A 63 7.04 25.76 -3.43
CA THR A 63 6.91 26.86 -4.41
C THR A 63 7.19 26.43 -5.84
N ASN A 64 7.98 25.38 -6.03
CA ASN A 64 8.35 24.89 -7.35
C ASN A 64 8.95 23.47 -7.27
N ILE A 65 9.03 22.81 -8.44
CA ILE A 65 9.75 21.55 -8.66
C ILE A 65 10.83 21.81 -9.71
N LYS A 66 12.08 21.50 -9.37
CA LYS A 66 13.25 21.68 -10.25
C LYS A 66 14.14 20.44 -10.29
N ASP A 67 15.14 20.47 -11.18
CA ASP A 67 16.21 19.48 -11.29
C ASP A 67 15.69 18.04 -11.51
N ILE A 68 14.66 17.91 -12.36
CA ILE A 68 14.02 16.61 -12.61
C ILE A 68 14.95 15.75 -13.48
N THR A 69 15.24 14.55 -12.96
CA THR A 69 15.94 13.49 -13.70
C THR A 69 15.12 12.21 -13.59
N ILE A 70 14.98 11.50 -14.72
CA ILE A 70 14.23 10.24 -14.76
C ILE A 70 15.16 9.17 -15.32
N LYS A 71 15.19 8.04 -14.62
CA LYS A 71 15.99 6.88 -14.99
C LYS A 71 15.12 5.63 -14.98
N ALA A 72 15.44 4.63 -15.79
CA ALA A 72 14.75 3.35 -15.80
C ALA A 72 15.71 2.17 -15.89
N LYS A 73 15.34 1.05 -15.32
CA LYS A 73 16.11 -0.19 -15.31
C LYS A 73 15.18 -1.40 -15.29
N LYS A 74 15.47 -2.44 -16.07
CA LYS A 74 14.85 -3.75 -15.93
C LYS A 74 15.51 -4.49 -14.77
N ILE A 75 14.71 -5.06 -13.88
CA ILE A 75 15.16 -5.75 -12.67
C ILE A 75 14.44 -7.10 -12.52
N THR A 76 14.83 -7.88 -11.53
CA THR A 76 14.03 -9.02 -11.05
C THR A 76 13.23 -8.59 -9.83
N LEU A 77 12.00 -9.07 -9.70
CA LEU A 77 11.11 -8.73 -8.58
C LEU A 77 11.74 -9.07 -7.20
N ASN A 78 12.59 -10.09 -7.15
CA ASN A 78 13.29 -10.48 -5.92
C ASN A 78 14.41 -9.51 -5.50
N ASP A 79 14.87 -8.66 -6.40
CA ASP A 79 15.96 -7.69 -6.15
C ASP A 79 15.41 -6.32 -5.70
N VAL A 80 14.09 -6.18 -5.56
CA VAL A 80 13.45 -4.94 -5.13
C VAL A 80 13.82 -4.64 -3.68
N SER A 81 14.57 -3.57 -3.49
CA SER A 81 14.99 -3.07 -2.19
C SER A 81 15.18 -1.55 -2.23
N PHE A 82 15.31 -0.94 -1.06
CA PHE A 82 15.60 0.48 -0.95
C PHE A 82 16.96 0.86 -1.57
N ASP A 83 17.90 -0.09 -1.61
CA ASP A 83 19.26 0.11 -2.17
C ASP A 83 19.24 0.39 -3.68
N LEU A 84 18.15 0.05 -4.39
CA LEU A 84 17.98 0.40 -5.80
C LEU A 84 17.99 1.91 -6.05
N ILE A 85 17.68 2.73 -5.05
CA ILE A 85 17.72 4.20 -5.17
C ILE A 85 19.17 4.68 -5.39
N ASP A 86 20.15 3.99 -4.82
CA ASP A 86 21.56 4.34 -4.90
C ASP A 86 22.32 3.55 -6.01
N ASP A 87 21.60 2.71 -6.79
CA ASP A 87 22.20 1.94 -7.88
C ASP A 87 22.60 2.85 -9.06
N GLU A 88 23.78 2.64 -9.61
CA GLU A 88 24.31 3.44 -10.73
C GLU A 88 23.92 2.87 -12.11
N ASP A 89 23.42 1.63 -12.19
CA ASP A 89 23.16 0.91 -13.44
C ASP A 89 21.80 1.27 -14.09
N TYR A 90 21.34 2.50 -13.95
CA TYR A 90 20.14 3.00 -14.60
C TYR A 90 20.44 3.63 -15.96
N THR A 91 19.50 3.47 -16.89
CA THR A 91 19.48 4.25 -18.13
C THR A 91 18.72 5.54 -17.91
N ILE A 92 19.35 6.68 -18.18
CA ILE A 92 18.71 8.00 -18.08
C ILE A 92 17.75 8.17 -19.26
N LEU A 93 16.49 8.53 -18.98
CA LEU A 93 15.52 8.88 -20.01
C LEU A 93 15.79 10.29 -20.54
N THR A 94 15.72 10.45 -21.85
CA THR A 94 15.94 11.74 -22.51
C THR A 94 14.64 12.54 -22.56
N ARG A 95 14.69 13.83 -22.21
CA ARG A 95 13.52 14.70 -22.32
C ARG A 95 13.19 14.99 -23.78
N ASN A 96 11.94 14.70 -24.18
CA ASN A 96 11.34 15.13 -25.42
C ASN A 96 10.34 16.28 -25.16
N TYR A 97 10.20 17.20 -26.09
CA TYR A 97 9.28 18.34 -25.95
C TYR A 97 7.93 18.10 -26.63
N TYR A 98 7.84 17.07 -27.47
CA TYR A 98 6.64 16.74 -28.24
C TYR A 98 6.19 15.30 -27.94
N LYS A 99 4.99 15.18 -27.40
CA LYS A 99 4.44 13.88 -27.01
C LYS A 99 4.28 12.90 -28.17
N GLU A 100 3.88 13.42 -29.34
CA GLU A 100 3.64 12.64 -30.56
C GLU A 100 4.92 12.09 -31.19
N GLU A 101 6.08 12.66 -30.84
CA GLU A 101 7.38 12.24 -31.32
C GLU A 101 8.20 11.43 -30.34
N ALA A 102 7.71 11.33 -29.07
CA ALA A 102 8.42 10.66 -28.01
C ALA A 102 8.50 9.15 -28.24
N GLN A 103 9.68 8.58 -28.01
CA GLN A 103 10.02 7.20 -28.25
C GLN A 103 10.39 6.47 -26.95
N ASN A 104 10.54 5.17 -27.03
CA ASN A 104 11.01 4.36 -25.93
C ASN A 104 12.36 4.86 -25.36
N GLY A 105 12.45 5.05 -24.06
CA GLY A 105 13.61 5.64 -23.39
C GLY A 105 13.56 7.18 -23.29
N GLU A 106 12.43 7.80 -23.61
CA GLU A 106 12.22 9.23 -23.48
C GLU A 106 11.09 9.56 -22.48
N TYR A 107 11.03 10.82 -22.06
CA TYR A 107 9.90 11.35 -21.30
C TYR A 107 9.48 12.73 -21.77
N VAL A 108 8.22 13.07 -21.52
CA VAL A 108 7.65 14.40 -21.77
C VAL A 108 7.22 15.00 -20.46
N GLU A 109 7.67 16.23 -20.18
CA GLU A 109 7.22 17.04 -19.06
C GLU A 109 6.18 18.04 -19.54
N SER A 110 5.03 18.07 -18.87
CA SER A 110 3.98 19.06 -19.10
C SER A 110 3.57 19.72 -17.79
N SER A 111 3.13 20.96 -17.85
CA SER A 111 2.59 21.67 -16.69
C SER A 111 1.15 21.25 -16.46
N ILE A 112 0.82 20.93 -15.21
CA ILE A 112 -0.53 20.71 -14.74
C ILE A 112 -0.88 21.78 -13.70
N GLN A 113 -2.12 21.82 -13.26
CA GLN A 113 -2.50 22.71 -12.16
C GLN A 113 -1.70 22.31 -10.90
N SER A 114 -0.91 23.27 -10.38
CA SER A 114 -0.10 23.10 -9.18
C SER A 114 0.98 22.01 -9.25
N GLY A 115 1.52 21.75 -10.45
CA GLY A 115 2.53 20.71 -10.59
C GLY A 115 3.06 20.49 -11.99
N LYS A 116 3.68 19.33 -12.14
CA LYS A 116 4.24 18.82 -13.38
C LYS A 116 3.79 17.38 -13.60
N SER A 117 3.40 17.06 -14.83
CA SER A 117 3.11 15.69 -15.28
C SER A 117 4.30 15.17 -16.08
N LEU A 118 4.81 14.02 -15.66
CA LEU A 118 5.94 13.34 -16.28
C LEU A 118 5.42 12.08 -16.96
N GLN A 119 5.31 12.12 -18.29
CA GLN A 119 4.95 10.97 -19.10
C GLN A 119 6.20 10.27 -19.59
N MET A 120 6.51 9.12 -19.04
CA MET A 120 7.64 8.26 -19.40
C MET A 120 7.21 7.26 -20.46
N PHE A 121 7.99 7.13 -21.54
CA PHE A 121 7.81 6.16 -22.61
C PHE A 121 8.84 5.06 -22.42
N TYR A 122 8.39 3.90 -21.96
CA TYR A 122 9.25 2.76 -21.69
C TYR A 122 8.46 1.47 -21.87
N GLU A 123 8.88 0.65 -22.83
CA GLU A 123 8.19 -0.57 -23.16
C GLU A 123 8.61 -1.72 -22.25
N SER A 124 7.62 -2.42 -21.71
CA SER A 124 7.78 -3.63 -20.93
C SER A 124 6.85 -4.73 -21.47
N GLU A 125 7.39 -5.92 -21.67
CA GLU A 125 6.68 -7.12 -22.09
C GLU A 125 6.82 -8.21 -21.00
N ASN A 126 5.93 -8.16 -20.00
CA ASN A 126 5.93 -9.09 -18.86
C ASN A 126 7.27 -9.11 -18.12
N GLU A 127 7.80 -7.92 -17.85
CA GLU A 127 9.06 -7.70 -17.14
C GLU A 127 8.85 -6.74 -15.97
N THR A 128 9.71 -6.81 -14.98
CA THR A 128 9.74 -5.88 -13.86
C THR A 128 10.65 -4.70 -14.20
N VAL A 129 10.11 -3.48 -14.11
CA VAL A 129 10.83 -2.24 -14.40
C VAL A 129 10.82 -1.32 -13.19
N ALA A 130 12.00 -0.84 -12.83
CA ALA A 130 12.19 0.21 -11.84
C ALA A 130 12.38 1.55 -12.54
N PHE A 131 11.56 2.54 -12.20
CA PHE A 131 11.74 3.94 -12.54
C PHE A 131 12.27 4.68 -11.31
N LEU A 132 13.36 5.42 -11.47
CA LEU A 132 13.89 6.31 -10.45
C LEU A 132 13.71 7.76 -10.92
N ILE A 133 12.90 8.52 -10.18
CA ILE A 133 12.58 9.92 -10.46
C ILE A 133 13.22 10.76 -9.36
N GLU A 134 14.15 11.63 -9.74
CA GLU A 134 14.83 12.54 -8.83
C GLU A 134 14.39 13.97 -9.11
N TYR A 135 14.13 14.75 -8.07
CA TYR A 135 13.75 16.15 -8.19
C TYR A 135 13.96 16.91 -6.87
N THR A 136 13.89 18.23 -6.95
CA THR A 136 13.95 19.10 -5.77
C THR A 136 12.66 19.89 -5.62
N LEU A 137 11.99 19.74 -4.48
CA LEU A 137 10.90 20.60 -4.04
C LEU A 137 11.47 21.82 -3.33
N GLN A 138 11.10 23.02 -3.79
CA GLN A 138 11.59 24.27 -3.21
C GLN A 138 10.69 24.76 -2.10
N ASP A 139 11.29 25.31 -1.03
CA ASP A 139 10.59 25.92 0.10
C ASP A 139 9.57 24.99 0.75
N VAL A 140 9.97 23.79 1.17
CA VAL A 140 9.08 22.81 1.83
C VAL A 140 9.03 23.05 3.35
N VAL A 141 10.16 23.46 3.94
CA VAL A 141 10.27 23.66 5.39
C VAL A 141 9.46 24.87 5.83
N VAL A 142 8.62 24.71 6.83
CA VAL A 142 7.96 25.80 7.56
C VAL A 142 8.78 26.12 8.81
N LEU A 143 9.14 27.39 8.98
CA LEU A 143 9.88 27.89 10.11
C LEU A 143 8.94 28.58 11.11
N HIS A 144 8.83 28.03 12.30
CA HIS A 144 8.16 28.63 13.46
C HIS A 144 9.17 29.35 14.37
N ASN A 145 8.67 30.13 15.35
CA ASN A 145 9.57 30.81 16.26
C ASN A 145 10.40 29.84 17.11
N ASP A 146 9.86 28.67 17.41
CA ASP A 146 10.39 27.66 18.34
C ASP A 146 10.89 26.38 17.66
N ILE A 147 10.41 26.03 16.48
CA ILE A 147 10.68 24.75 15.80
C ILE A 147 10.68 24.92 14.28
N ALA A 148 11.35 24.03 13.53
CA ALA A 148 11.17 23.82 12.10
C ALA A 148 10.28 22.59 11.86
N GLU A 149 9.51 22.63 10.78
CA GLU A 149 8.53 21.61 10.44
C GLU A 149 8.56 21.28 8.96
N VAL A 150 8.45 19.99 8.62
CA VAL A 150 8.02 19.51 7.30
C VAL A 150 6.75 18.71 7.48
N TYR A 151 5.75 19.04 6.70
CA TYR A 151 4.50 18.29 6.63
C TYR A 151 4.13 18.10 5.15
N TRP A 152 4.34 16.89 4.64
CA TRP A 152 4.26 16.62 3.21
C TRP A 152 3.49 15.34 2.89
N THR A 153 2.68 15.39 1.82
CA THR A 153 1.99 14.24 1.25
C THR A 153 2.92 13.53 0.26
N PHE A 154 3.48 12.40 0.66
CA PHE A 154 4.36 11.60 -0.18
C PHE A 154 3.61 10.67 -1.13
N VAL A 155 2.47 10.14 -0.70
CA VAL A 155 1.56 9.37 -1.55
C VAL A 155 0.25 10.13 -1.66
N GLY A 156 -0.03 10.65 -2.85
CA GLY A 156 -1.29 11.33 -3.13
C GLY A 156 -2.41 10.35 -3.48
N ASN A 157 -3.65 10.83 -3.56
CA ASN A 157 -4.80 9.99 -3.92
C ASN A 157 -4.95 9.75 -5.44
N GLY A 158 -4.04 10.23 -6.24
CA GLY A 158 -4.05 10.02 -7.69
C GLY A 158 -3.62 8.63 -8.13
N PHE A 159 -3.16 7.78 -7.22
CA PHE A 159 -2.82 6.39 -7.54
C PHE A 159 -4.11 5.58 -7.70
N GLU A 160 -4.31 5.01 -8.89
CA GLU A 160 -5.49 4.23 -9.26
C GLU A 160 -5.29 2.72 -8.98
N GLU A 161 -4.05 2.29 -8.81
CA GLU A 161 -3.66 0.91 -8.53
C GLU A 161 -3.33 0.70 -7.05
N THR A 162 -3.46 -0.54 -6.58
CA THR A 162 -2.97 -0.91 -5.25
C THR A 162 -1.45 -1.01 -5.28
N ILE A 163 -0.77 -0.30 -4.38
CA ILE A 163 0.68 -0.40 -4.23
C ILE A 163 0.99 -1.47 -3.18
N ALA A 164 1.74 -2.51 -3.56
CA ALA A 164 1.97 -3.63 -2.65
C ALA A 164 2.92 -3.28 -1.49
N ASP A 165 3.91 -2.43 -1.72
CA ASP A 165 4.87 -1.98 -0.71
C ASP A 165 5.19 -0.50 -0.84
N VAL A 166 5.02 0.27 0.24
CA VAL A 166 5.40 1.68 0.30
C VAL A 166 6.39 1.87 1.45
N GLN A 167 7.52 2.51 1.14
CA GLN A 167 8.51 2.93 2.13
C GLN A 167 8.89 4.38 1.88
N ILE A 168 8.94 5.17 2.93
CA ILE A 168 9.28 6.59 2.85
C ILE A 168 10.34 6.88 3.91
N ARG A 169 11.53 7.21 3.47
CA ARG A 169 12.65 7.64 4.31
C ARG A 169 12.76 9.16 4.20
N VAL A 170 12.85 9.83 5.33
CA VAL A 170 13.11 11.27 5.39
C VAL A 170 14.31 11.53 6.27
N THR A 171 15.28 12.25 5.73
CA THR A 171 16.53 12.57 6.39
C THR A 171 16.60 14.07 6.69
N LEU A 172 16.89 14.44 7.92
CA LEU A 172 17.10 15.82 8.37
C LEU A 172 18.45 16.36 7.88
N PRO A 173 18.66 17.70 7.84
CA PRO A 173 19.96 18.27 7.49
C PRO A 173 21.09 17.91 8.46
N LYS A 174 20.75 17.68 9.73
CA LYS A 174 21.69 17.36 10.82
C LYS A 174 21.03 16.41 11.82
N GLU A 175 21.86 15.68 12.57
CA GLU A 175 21.40 14.90 13.72
C GLU A 175 20.71 15.80 14.77
N ASP A 176 19.58 15.36 15.28
CA ASP A 176 18.81 16.07 16.30
C ASP A 176 18.51 15.18 17.50
N THR A 177 18.02 15.80 18.55
CA THR A 177 17.65 15.12 19.78
C THR A 177 16.15 14.80 19.79
N PRO A 178 15.70 13.80 20.55
CA PRO A 178 14.27 13.50 20.70
C PRO A 178 13.45 14.66 21.29
N GLU A 179 14.09 15.75 21.74
CA GLU A 179 13.42 16.96 22.20
C GLU A 179 12.73 17.69 21.04
N HIS A 180 13.39 17.78 19.88
CA HIS A 180 12.89 18.50 18.71
C HIS A 180 12.49 17.56 17.57
N PHE A 181 13.22 16.45 17.40
CA PHE A 181 12.92 15.47 16.35
C PHE A 181 11.72 14.61 16.74
N ARG A 182 10.57 14.97 16.19
CA ARG A 182 9.30 14.25 16.33
C ARG A 182 8.81 13.81 14.98
N ILE A 183 8.11 12.68 14.93
CA ILE A 183 7.64 12.07 13.69
C ILE A 183 6.20 11.59 13.84
N TRP A 184 5.39 11.84 12.81
CA TRP A 184 4.02 11.35 12.69
C TRP A 184 3.74 10.98 11.24
N ALA A 185 2.94 9.94 11.04
CA ALA A 185 2.42 9.56 9.74
C ALA A 185 0.90 9.48 9.78
N HIS A 186 0.28 10.00 8.74
CA HIS A 186 -1.17 9.96 8.56
C HIS A 186 -1.49 9.19 7.29
N GLY A 187 -2.63 8.48 7.28
CA GLY A 187 -3.05 7.64 6.16
C GLY A 187 -3.59 6.30 6.62
N ASP A 188 -3.10 5.22 6.04
CA ASP A 188 -3.54 3.87 6.41
C ASP A 188 -3.08 3.51 7.84
N ILE A 189 -4.04 3.08 8.66
CA ILE A 189 -3.81 2.71 10.08
C ILE A 189 -2.91 1.47 10.26
N THR A 190 -2.63 0.74 9.19
CA THR A 190 -1.74 -0.44 9.20
C THR A 190 -0.27 -0.09 9.05
N GLY A 191 0.02 1.17 8.69
CA GLY A 191 1.38 1.67 8.54
C GLY A 191 2.14 1.76 9.86
N ASN A 192 3.47 1.75 9.75
CA ASN A 192 4.42 1.97 10.84
C ASN A 192 5.35 3.12 10.49
N ILE A 193 5.76 3.90 11.49
CA ILE A 193 6.80 4.92 11.36
C ILE A 193 7.74 4.83 12.56
N ASP A 194 9.04 4.78 12.28
CA ASP A 194 10.10 4.65 13.28
C ASP A 194 11.30 5.55 12.96
N PHE A 195 12.10 5.84 13.97
CA PHE A 195 13.43 6.42 13.78
C PHE A 195 14.41 5.33 13.35
N LEU A 196 15.15 5.55 12.26
CA LEU A 196 16.31 4.73 11.92
C LEU A 196 17.54 5.16 12.77
N ASP A 197 17.67 6.46 12.99
CA ASP A 197 18.72 7.06 13.80
C ASP A 197 18.28 8.47 14.28
N ASN A 198 19.22 9.29 14.77
CA ASN A 198 18.95 10.64 15.26
C ASN A 198 18.70 11.67 14.14
N GLN A 199 18.74 11.26 12.89
CA GLN A 199 18.60 12.14 11.74
C GLN A 199 17.53 11.64 10.75
N THR A 200 17.21 10.34 10.76
CA THR A 200 16.45 9.68 9.73
C THR A 200 15.23 8.97 10.29
N LEU A 201 14.09 9.17 9.66
CA LEU A 201 12.87 8.39 9.89
C LEU A 201 12.57 7.46 8.72
N LEU A 202 11.85 6.39 8.99
CA LEU A 202 11.30 5.47 7.98
C LEU A 202 9.83 5.18 8.27
N ALA A 203 8.97 5.46 7.33
CA ALA A 203 7.60 4.98 7.30
C ALA A 203 7.47 3.80 6.34
N SER A 204 6.70 2.79 6.72
CA SER A 204 6.48 1.60 5.91
C SER A 204 5.02 1.15 5.98
N ILE A 205 4.45 0.83 4.82
CA ILE A 205 3.04 0.42 4.70
C ILE A 205 2.94 -0.65 3.63
N LYS A 206 2.32 -1.78 3.95
CA LYS A 206 2.04 -2.84 2.99
C LYS A 206 0.61 -2.70 2.45
N LYS A 207 0.46 -2.87 1.15
CA LYS A 207 -0.83 -2.93 0.46
C LYS A 207 -1.66 -1.66 0.62
N VAL A 208 -1.15 -0.56 0.10
CA VAL A 208 -1.85 0.74 0.05
C VAL A 208 -2.93 0.68 -1.03
N SER A 209 -4.18 0.91 -0.62
CA SER A 209 -5.34 0.90 -1.53
C SER A 209 -5.38 2.14 -2.42
N PRO A 210 -5.99 2.07 -3.62
CA PRO A 210 -6.20 3.23 -4.48
C PRO A 210 -6.85 4.40 -3.73
N GLY A 211 -6.39 5.60 -4.00
CA GLY A 211 -6.93 6.81 -3.39
C GLY A 211 -6.53 7.05 -1.93
N THR A 212 -5.69 6.19 -1.35
CA THR A 212 -5.15 6.41 0.00
C THR A 212 -4.01 7.40 -0.05
N GLU A 213 -4.04 8.39 0.86
CA GLU A 213 -2.97 9.36 1.03
C GLU A 213 -2.08 8.97 2.18
N ILE A 214 -0.79 9.28 2.03
CA ILE A 214 0.18 9.10 3.10
C ILE A 214 0.95 10.40 3.27
N ASP A 215 0.73 11.00 4.44
CA ASP A 215 1.40 12.21 4.86
C ASP A 215 2.42 11.89 5.94
N ILE A 216 3.55 12.56 5.89
CA ILE A 216 4.53 12.55 6.98
C ILE A 216 4.68 13.97 7.51
N ARG A 217 4.60 14.08 8.82
CA ARG A 217 4.91 15.28 9.57
C ARG A 217 6.13 15.02 10.42
N THR A 218 7.11 15.90 10.36
CA THR A 218 8.29 15.87 11.21
C THR A 218 8.66 17.27 11.69
N THR A 219 9.11 17.35 12.92
CA THR A 219 9.66 18.58 13.49
C THR A 219 11.13 18.37 13.84
N PHE A 220 11.92 19.43 13.80
CA PHE A 220 13.34 19.41 14.13
C PHE A 220 13.83 20.81 14.54
N ASN A 221 15.04 20.88 15.07
CA ASN A 221 15.63 22.12 15.53
C ASN A 221 15.69 23.16 14.40
N LYS A 222 15.08 24.32 14.63
CA LYS A 222 14.99 25.42 13.67
C LYS A 222 16.36 25.95 13.21
N ASP A 223 17.40 25.78 14.02
CA ASP A 223 18.76 26.25 13.72
C ASP A 223 19.47 25.37 12.67
N PHE A 224 18.83 24.30 12.19
CA PHE A 224 19.35 23.46 11.12
C PHE A 224 19.06 24.02 9.72
N VAL A 225 18.17 24.99 9.64
CA VAL A 225 17.82 25.66 8.38
C VAL A 225 18.14 27.13 8.44
N SER A 226 18.51 27.67 7.26
CA SER A 226 18.84 29.08 7.07
C SER A 226 18.21 29.59 5.78
N ASP A 227 18.11 30.89 5.61
CA ASP A 227 17.62 31.55 4.40
C ASP A 227 16.19 31.19 3.99
N ILE A 228 15.37 30.78 4.97
CA ILE A 228 13.96 30.41 4.76
C ILE A 228 13.16 31.64 4.32
N SER A 229 12.42 31.49 3.22
CA SER A 229 11.63 32.59 2.67
C SER A 229 10.58 33.10 3.68
N LEU A 230 10.24 34.39 3.63
CA LEU A 230 9.28 35.02 4.55
C LEU A 230 7.89 34.36 4.45
N SER A 231 7.52 33.84 3.30
CA SER A 231 6.25 33.14 3.08
C SER A 231 6.16 31.79 3.84
N LYS A 232 7.32 31.29 4.30
CA LYS A 232 7.46 30.05 5.05
C LYS A 232 7.71 30.25 6.54
N GLN A 233 7.72 31.49 6.98
CA GLN A 233 7.85 31.86 8.40
C GLN A 233 6.47 32.13 8.99
N SER A 234 6.06 31.31 9.95
CA SER A 234 4.72 31.43 10.57
C SER A 234 4.60 32.58 11.58
N GLY A 235 5.71 32.96 12.19
CA GLY A 235 5.75 34.01 13.23
C GLY A 235 5.12 33.64 14.57
N ILE A 236 4.80 32.36 14.81
CA ILE A 236 4.19 31.87 16.04
C ILE A 236 5.03 30.79 16.71
N ASP A 237 4.83 30.55 17.99
CA ASP A 237 5.28 29.35 18.70
C ASP A 237 4.31 28.22 18.40
N ALA A 238 4.79 27.15 17.75
CA ALA A 238 3.93 26.10 17.22
C ALA A 238 4.19 24.71 17.83
N PHE A 239 5.35 24.45 18.42
CA PHE A 239 5.76 23.11 18.81
C PHE A 239 4.76 22.41 19.75
N ASP A 240 4.42 23.03 20.88
CA ASP A 240 3.47 22.47 21.84
C ASP A 240 2.08 22.23 21.23
N LYS A 241 1.68 23.08 20.30
CA LYS A 241 0.40 22.98 19.61
C LYS A 241 0.40 21.79 18.64
N ILE A 242 1.51 21.61 17.90
CA ILE A 242 1.73 20.46 17.00
C ILE A 242 1.63 19.16 17.81
N ILE A 243 2.37 19.05 18.91
CA ILE A 243 2.34 17.88 19.78
C ILE A 243 0.92 17.60 20.26
N THR A 244 0.20 18.59 20.75
CA THR A 244 -1.15 18.43 21.28
C THR A 244 -2.12 17.89 20.21
N VAL A 245 -2.05 18.40 18.99
CA VAL A 245 -2.88 17.94 17.85
C VAL A 245 -2.53 16.51 17.47
N GLU A 246 -1.25 16.19 17.38
CA GLU A 246 -0.80 14.86 16.96
C GLU A 246 -1.06 13.79 18.04
N GLU A 247 -0.94 14.12 19.32
CA GLU A 247 -1.34 13.25 20.42
C GLU A 247 -2.84 12.91 20.37
N GLU A 248 -3.69 13.90 20.09
CA GLU A 248 -5.13 13.67 19.95
C GLU A 248 -5.44 12.80 18.71
N ARG A 249 -4.80 13.04 17.58
CA ARG A 249 -4.92 12.20 16.38
C ARG A 249 -4.46 10.76 16.66
N ALA A 250 -3.33 10.59 17.34
CA ALA A 250 -2.81 9.28 17.72
C ALA A 250 -3.79 8.55 18.66
N ARG A 251 -4.42 9.27 19.61
CA ARG A 251 -5.44 8.72 20.50
C ARG A 251 -6.63 8.19 19.72
N VAL A 252 -7.19 9.00 18.81
CA VAL A 252 -8.32 8.61 17.95
C VAL A 252 -7.97 7.41 17.06
N ALA A 253 -6.79 7.43 16.44
CA ALA A 253 -6.32 6.31 15.60
C ALA A 253 -6.16 5.02 16.42
N ASN A 254 -5.64 5.09 17.64
CA ASN A 254 -5.50 3.93 18.51
C ASN A 254 -6.87 3.37 18.94
N GLU A 255 -7.84 4.23 19.26
CA GLU A 255 -9.21 3.79 19.54
C GLU A 255 -9.84 3.07 18.35
N GLN A 256 -9.64 3.57 17.13
CA GLN A 256 -10.11 2.91 15.91
C GLN A 256 -9.43 1.55 15.69
N ARG A 257 -8.12 1.44 15.94
CA ARG A 257 -7.38 0.17 15.86
C ARG A 257 -7.90 -0.85 16.88
N GLU A 258 -8.18 -0.43 18.11
CA GLU A 258 -8.75 -1.30 19.14
C GLU A 258 -10.15 -1.78 18.76
N GLN A 259 -11.00 -0.90 18.24
CA GLN A 259 -12.33 -1.27 17.73
C GLN A 259 -12.24 -2.27 16.57
N ALA A 260 -11.33 -2.04 15.61
CA ALA A 260 -11.13 -2.95 14.49
C ALA A 260 -10.64 -4.34 14.95
N ARG A 261 -9.73 -4.40 15.93
CA ARG A 261 -9.27 -5.67 16.55
C ARG A 261 -10.42 -6.40 17.26
N PHE A 262 -11.23 -5.67 18.01
CA PHE A 262 -12.38 -6.24 18.70
C PHE A 262 -13.41 -6.83 17.73
N ILE A 263 -13.74 -6.11 16.66
CA ILE A 263 -14.64 -6.59 15.60
C ILE A 263 -14.07 -7.85 14.93
N ARG A 264 -12.78 -7.89 14.63
CA ARG A 264 -12.12 -9.06 14.06
C ARG A 264 -12.26 -10.28 14.98
N GLN A 265 -12.00 -10.13 16.29
CA GLN A 265 -12.15 -11.20 17.25
C GLN A 265 -13.60 -11.74 17.31
N ILE A 266 -14.59 -10.86 17.26
CA ILE A 266 -16.01 -11.27 17.21
C ILE A 266 -16.28 -12.09 15.93
N ILE A 267 -15.81 -11.63 14.78
CA ILE A 267 -15.99 -12.35 13.51
C ILE A 267 -15.34 -13.74 13.59
N GLU A 268 -14.13 -13.86 14.12
CA GLU A 268 -13.44 -15.14 14.31
C GLU A 268 -14.25 -16.10 15.18
N ILE A 269 -14.78 -15.62 16.31
CA ILE A 269 -15.63 -16.44 17.19
C ILE A 269 -16.89 -16.91 16.47
N ILE A 270 -17.56 -16.03 15.72
CA ILE A 270 -18.75 -16.38 14.93
C ILE A 270 -18.41 -17.46 13.88
N CYS A 271 -17.26 -17.32 13.18
CA CYS A 271 -16.80 -18.33 12.23
C CYS A 271 -16.56 -19.69 12.88
N TYR A 272 -15.94 -19.75 14.06
CA TYR A 272 -15.73 -21.01 14.79
C TYR A 272 -17.06 -21.65 15.24
N ILE A 273 -18.01 -20.86 15.72
CA ILE A 273 -19.35 -21.34 16.08
C ILE A 273 -20.04 -21.92 14.83
N TYR A 274 -19.98 -21.22 13.70
CA TYR A 274 -20.58 -21.66 12.44
C TYR A 274 -19.96 -22.99 11.96
N ILE A 275 -18.64 -23.12 11.98
CA ILE A 275 -17.94 -24.37 11.65
C ILE A 275 -18.39 -25.51 12.58
N GLY A 276 -18.50 -25.24 13.89
CA GLY A 276 -18.99 -26.22 14.87
C GLY A 276 -20.41 -26.70 14.56
N LEU A 277 -21.31 -25.79 14.18
CA LEU A 277 -22.67 -26.12 13.78
C LEU A 277 -22.71 -26.97 12.49
N LEU A 278 -21.85 -26.65 11.51
CA LEU A 278 -21.73 -27.46 10.28
C LEU A 278 -21.27 -28.88 10.57
N ILE A 279 -20.30 -29.07 11.49
CA ILE A 279 -19.83 -30.40 11.90
C ILE A 279 -20.94 -31.18 12.57
N ILE A 280 -21.67 -30.55 13.50
CA ILE A 280 -22.81 -31.18 14.17
C ILE A 280 -23.89 -31.57 13.17
N TRP A 281 -24.23 -30.67 12.24
CA TRP A 281 -25.18 -30.94 11.17
C TRP A 281 -24.72 -32.09 10.27
N TRP A 282 -23.46 -32.15 9.90
CA TRP A 282 -22.88 -33.22 9.10
C TRP A 282 -22.98 -34.58 9.84
N ILE A 283 -22.63 -34.63 11.12
CA ILE A 283 -22.78 -35.85 11.95
C ILE A 283 -24.25 -36.29 12.01
N TYR A 284 -25.17 -35.33 12.16
CA TYR A 284 -26.61 -35.62 12.17
C TYR A 284 -27.06 -36.24 10.85
N VAL A 285 -26.70 -35.65 9.72
CA VAL A 285 -27.05 -36.15 8.37
C VAL A 285 -26.45 -37.55 8.17
N TYR A 286 -25.17 -37.75 8.51
CA TYR A 286 -24.50 -39.03 8.39
C TYR A 286 -25.21 -40.11 9.23
N THR A 287 -25.47 -39.84 10.48
CA THR A 287 -26.09 -40.83 11.38
C THR A 287 -27.53 -41.14 11.02
N ARG A 288 -28.26 -40.20 10.40
CA ARG A 288 -29.69 -40.33 10.08
C ARG A 288 -29.94 -40.92 8.72
N PHE A 289 -29.11 -40.63 7.71
CA PHE A 289 -29.38 -40.94 6.32
C PHE A 289 -28.34 -41.85 5.66
N ASP A 290 -27.09 -41.82 6.11
CA ASP A 290 -25.95 -42.45 5.41
C ASP A 290 -25.34 -43.64 6.20
N LYS A 291 -25.82 -43.86 7.44
CA LYS A 291 -25.28 -44.96 8.25
C LYS A 291 -25.82 -46.29 7.73
N GLU A 292 -24.91 -47.11 7.26
CA GLU A 292 -25.24 -48.48 6.82
C GLU A 292 -25.90 -49.29 7.95
N TYR A 293 -27.01 -49.92 7.62
CA TYR A 293 -27.64 -50.88 8.54
C TYR A 293 -26.73 -52.09 8.71
N LYS A 294 -26.44 -52.45 9.95
CA LYS A 294 -25.76 -53.71 10.23
C LYS A 294 -26.69 -54.84 9.75
N SER A 295 -26.19 -55.67 8.83
CA SER A 295 -26.89 -56.90 8.45
C SER A 295 -26.98 -57.83 9.66
N ASP A 296 -28.19 -58.33 9.94
CA ASP A 296 -28.39 -59.41 10.92
C ASP A 296 -27.81 -60.74 10.45
N PHE A 297 -27.47 -60.81 9.15
CA PHE A 297 -26.85 -61.97 8.57
C PHE A 297 -25.33 -61.99 8.88
N LYS A 298 -24.91 -63.10 9.60
CA LYS A 298 -23.54 -63.27 10.07
C LYS A 298 -22.82 -64.45 9.40
N GLU A 299 -23.44 -65.13 8.47
CA GLU A 299 -22.87 -66.27 7.78
C GLU A 299 -22.26 -65.84 6.43
N GLU A 300 -21.21 -66.57 5.98
CA GLU A 300 -20.48 -66.29 4.75
C GLU A 300 -21.32 -66.47 3.48
N TYR A 301 -22.37 -67.33 3.57
CA TYR A 301 -23.28 -67.61 2.47
C TYR A 301 -24.72 -67.77 2.98
N TYR A 302 -25.68 -67.13 2.25
CA TYR A 302 -27.12 -67.35 2.46
C TYR A 302 -27.50 -68.65 1.76
N ARG A 303 -28.04 -69.63 2.55
CA ARG A 303 -28.37 -70.97 2.04
C ARG A 303 -29.88 -71.22 1.88
N ASP A 304 -30.72 -70.33 2.30
CA ASP A 304 -32.17 -70.48 2.16
C ASP A 304 -32.64 -69.95 0.81
N PHE A 305 -33.70 -70.59 0.25
CA PHE A 305 -34.35 -70.10 -0.94
C PHE A 305 -34.99 -68.73 -0.63
N ILE A 306 -34.80 -67.79 -1.54
CA ILE A 306 -35.44 -66.47 -1.50
C ILE A 306 -36.84 -66.66 -2.06
N GLU A 307 -37.79 -67.15 -1.24
CA GLU A 307 -39.07 -67.69 -1.71
C GLU A 307 -40.05 -66.65 -2.28
N ASP A 308 -39.90 -65.38 -1.99
CA ASP A 308 -40.93 -64.39 -2.32
C ASP A 308 -40.50 -63.24 -3.23
N TYR A 309 -39.34 -63.30 -3.83
CA TYR A 309 -38.92 -62.28 -4.79
C TYR A 309 -39.02 -62.71 -6.25
N ASN A 310 -39.65 -61.86 -7.08
CA ASN A 310 -39.61 -62.06 -8.52
C ASN A 310 -38.19 -62.11 -9.05
N VAL A 311 -37.93 -62.96 -10.07
CA VAL A 311 -36.58 -63.12 -10.69
C VAL A 311 -36.04 -61.78 -11.16
N GLU A 312 -36.87 -60.87 -11.61
CA GLU A 312 -36.54 -59.51 -12.03
C GLU A 312 -35.95 -58.69 -10.88
N VAL A 313 -36.49 -58.83 -9.67
CA VAL A 313 -36.00 -58.11 -8.46
C VAL A 313 -34.65 -58.65 -8.04
N VAL A 314 -34.48 -59.97 -8.12
CA VAL A 314 -33.21 -60.64 -7.77
C VAL A 314 -32.12 -60.26 -8.79
N ASP A 315 -32.42 -60.27 -10.09
CA ASP A 315 -31.48 -59.87 -11.13
C ASP A 315 -31.09 -58.38 -11.00
N PHE A 316 -32.03 -57.51 -10.67
CA PHE A 316 -31.75 -56.09 -10.38
C PHE A 316 -30.85 -55.91 -9.15
N LEU A 317 -31.12 -56.62 -8.05
CA LEU A 317 -30.35 -56.54 -6.83
C LEU A 317 -28.91 -57.06 -7.00
N MET A 318 -28.74 -58.11 -7.83
CA MET A 318 -27.41 -58.70 -8.05
C MET A 318 -26.57 -57.98 -9.10
N ASN A 319 -27.16 -57.40 -10.10
CA ASN A 319 -26.47 -56.84 -11.28
C ASN A 319 -26.72 -55.35 -11.51
N ASN A 320 -27.58 -54.74 -10.71
CA ASN A 320 -28.04 -53.35 -10.86
C ASN A 320 -28.61 -53.04 -12.28
N THR A 321 -28.99 -54.07 -13.02
CA THR A 321 -29.57 -54.00 -14.36
C THR A 321 -30.48 -55.21 -14.58
N ILE A 322 -31.65 -55.03 -15.21
CA ILE A 322 -32.53 -56.12 -15.65
C ILE A 322 -32.11 -56.53 -17.05
N THR A 323 -31.62 -57.76 -17.22
CA THR A 323 -31.25 -58.29 -18.54
C THR A 323 -32.35 -59.19 -19.11
N PRO A 324 -32.97 -58.82 -20.23
CA PRO A 324 -34.12 -59.53 -20.80
C PRO A 324 -33.87 -61.04 -21.05
N ASN A 325 -32.62 -61.43 -21.26
CA ASN A 325 -32.29 -62.86 -21.59
C ASN A 325 -32.24 -63.77 -20.35
N ARG A 326 -32.26 -63.24 -19.13
CA ARG A 326 -32.29 -64.04 -17.88
C ARG A 326 -33.71 -64.24 -17.33
N LEU A 327 -34.70 -63.63 -17.95
CA LEU A 327 -36.11 -63.78 -17.59
C LEU A 327 -36.82 -64.94 -18.30
N LEU A 328 -36.10 -65.62 -19.19
CA LEU A 328 -36.66 -66.67 -20.05
C LEU A 328 -36.13 -68.07 -19.71
N ASP A 329 -35.25 -68.24 -18.76
CA ASP A 329 -34.76 -69.49 -18.19
C ASP A 329 -35.44 -69.76 -16.80
#